data_c8d38eec8ee11c684345fc78d63a1ef9
#
_entry.id   c8d38eec8ee11c684345fc78d63a1ef9
#
_cell.length_a   1.000
_cell.length_b   1.000
_cell.length_c   1.000
_cell.angle_alpha   90.00
_cell.angle_beta   90.00
_cell.angle_gamma   90.00
#
_symmetry.space_group_name_H-M   'P 1'
#
loop_
_entity.id
_entity.type
_entity.pdbx_description
1 polymer ?
#
loop_
_entity_poly.entity_id
_entity_poly.type
_entity_poly.pdbx_seq_one_letter_code
_entity_poly.pdbx_strand_id
1 'polypeptide(L)'
;MSNDRVYCCNKEATCNNYERSELVFFEQVKFEKGFVWEKWKTSGICWIFLLSGEAGVSIEDEVVFVEAGEIFLLPALKGKLKAFTPLEFLYFISDRPTEYCLKTVSELGCLEGRGKLLEILPLNQLLKGFVEMLTVYLEDGVDCRYLFEEKQEELFVLMKSCYSKEQLSYFFYTLSLHKEGDLKKLIEDNCLHVKSVAELDQICGYSVSSFKRAFKEIFDEPIYQWILGKKADRLKERLSGEEVNLKEIIYEFGFSSPAHFTKFCKKWLGMTPTKFIEEQKMTGEHIDL
;
A
#
# COMPACT_ATOMS: atom_id res chain seq x y z
N MET A 1 11.50 9.18 -38.90
CA MET A 1 12.09 7.81 -38.99
C MET A 1 10.93 6.85 -38.81
N SER A 2 10.71 5.97 -39.80
CA SER A 2 9.54 5.10 -39.92
C SER A 2 9.51 4.08 -38.79
N ASN A 3 8.35 3.98 -38.16
CA ASN A 3 8.03 3.12 -37.01
C ASN A 3 7.82 1.66 -37.45
N ASP A 4 8.85 1.03 -38.01
CA ASP A 4 8.84 -0.39 -38.41
C ASP A 4 9.29 -1.36 -37.30
N ARG A 5 9.14 -0.95 -36.04
CA ARG A 5 9.43 -1.84 -34.91
C ARG A 5 8.26 -2.82 -34.70
N VAL A 6 8.52 -4.11 -34.84
CA VAL A 6 7.53 -5.20 -34.73
C VAL A 6 6.94 -5.31 -33.29
N TYR A 7 7.64 -4.77 -32.31
CA TYR A 7 7.20 -4.72 -30.91
C TYR A 7 7.22 -3.27 -30.41
N CYS A 8 6.25 -2.51 -30.87
CA CYS A 8 5.92 -1.24 -30.24
C CYS A 8 4.64 -1.45 -29.44
N CYS A 9 4.70 -1.43 -28.13
CA CYS A 9 3.52 -1.19 -27.30
C CYS A 9 3.12 0.28 -27.50
N ASN A 10 2.70 0.64 -28.70
CA ASN A 10 2.16 1.96 -28.99
C ASN A 10 0.82 2.12 -28.27
N LYS A 11 0.58 3.32 -27.74
CA LYS A 11 -0.62 3.77 -27.02
C LYS A 11 -1.95 3.48 -27.73
N GLU A 12 -1.93 3.04 -28.98
CA GLU A 12 -3.12 2.85 -29.84
C GLU A 12 -3.36 1.41 -30.30
N ALA A 13 -2.49 0.47 -30.05
CA ALA A 13 -2.60 -0.87 -30.64
C ALA A 13 -2.75 -1.97 -29.60
N THR A 14 -3.85 -2.65 -29.68
CA THR A 14 -4.08 -4.12 -29.62
C THR A 14 -3.18 -5.01 -28.73
N CYS A 15 -2.33 -4.49 -27.86
CA CYS A 15 -1.68 -5.27 -26.84
C CYS A 15 -2.67 -5.45 -25.68
N ASN A 16 -3.22 -6.67 -25.52
CA ASN A 16 -4.13 -7.03 -24.41
C ASN A 16 -3.48 -6.86 -23.01
N ASN A 17 -2.20 -6.53 -22.96
CA ASN A 17 -1.42 -6.32 -21.73
C ASN A 17 -1.22 -4.83 -21.42
N TYR A 18 -1.85 -3.95 -22.17
CA TYR A 18 -1.77 -2.49 -22.01
C TYR A 18 -2.85 -1.95 -21.06
N GLU A 19 -3.06 -2.58 -19.94
CA GLU A 19 -3.75 -1.91 -18.83
C GLU A 19 -2.70 -1.11 -18.05
N ARG A 20 -2.74 0.19 -18.18
CA ARG A 20 -1.91 1.13 -17.42
C ARG A 20 -2.21 1.02 -15.93
N SER A 21 -1.55 0.11 -15.26
CA SER A 21 -1.33 0.25 -13.84
C SER A 21 -0.21 1.29 -13.67
N GLU A 22 -0.51 2.49 -13.22
CA GLU A 22 0.47 3.55 -12.95
C GLU A 22 1.57 3.12 -11.96
N LEU A 23 1.45 1.92 -11.39
CA LEU A 23 2.25 1.38 -10.30
C LEU A 23 3.37 0.43 -10.75
N VAL A 24 3.39 0.01 -12.00
CA VAL A 24 4.37 -0.97 -12.50
C VAL A 24 5.51 -0.33 -13.26
N PHE A 25 5.31 0.90 -13.74
CA PHE A 25 6.25 1.54 -14.64
C PHE A 25 7.38 2.24 -13.91
N PHE A 26 8.59 2.09 -14.47
CA PHE A 26 9.72 2.94 -14.12
C PHE A 26 9.53 4.30 -14.78
N GLU A 27 9.83 5.35 -14.06
CA GLU A 27 9.81 6.72 -14.57
C GLU A 27 11.13 7.41 -14.24
N GLN A 28 11.60 8.24 -15.16
CA GLN A 28 12.78 9.08 -14.99
C GLN A 28 12.32 10.54 -14.92
N VAL A 29 12.79 11.24 -13.90
CA VAL A 29 12.40 12.63 -13.64
C VAL A 29 13.61 13.50 -13.36
N LYS A 30 13.50 14.79 -13.79
CA LYS A 30 14.52 15.81 -13.58
C LYS A 30 13.87 17.01 -12.90
N PHE A 31 14.54 17.53 -11.89
CA PHE A 31 14.09 18.67 -11.13
C PHE A 31 15.19 19.70 -10.95
N GLU A 32 14.81 20.96 -10.92
CA GLU A 32 15.69 22.05 -10.61
C GLU A 32 15.99 22.15 -9.11
N LYS A 33 17.08 22.81 -8.76
CA LYS A 33 17.43 23.12 -7.38
C LYS A 33 16.27 23.78 -6.64
N GLY A 34 15.99 23.31 -5.42
CA GLY A 34 14.95 23.84 -4.54
C GLY A 34 13.56 23.22 -4.75
N PHE A 35 13.40 22.37 -5.75
CA PHE A 35 12.15 21.65 -5.95
C PHE A 35 11.88 20.70 -4.76
N VAL A 36 10.60 20.62 -4.35
CA VAL A 36 10.15 19.71 -3.30
C VAL A 36 9.13 18.74 -3.88
N TRP A 37 9.45 17.48 -3.82
CA TRP A 37 8.56 16.41 -4.24
C TRP A 37 7.88 15.81 -3.01
N GLU A 38 6.58 16.08 -2.82
CA GLU A 38 5.79 15.65 -1.67
C GLU A 38 4.40 15.14 -2.05
N LYS A 39 4.00 15.29 -3.32
CA LYS A 39 2.66 14.90 -3.77
C LYS A 39 2.72 13.59 -4.54
N TRP A 40 2.54 12.51 -3.82
CA TRP A 40 2.39 11.19 -4.38
C TRP A 40 0.92 10.96 -4.74
N LYS A 41 0.65 10.53 -5.97
CA LYS A 41 -0.72 10.26 -6.44
C LYS A 41 -1.33 9.00 -5.85
N THR A 42 -0.50 8.11 -5.32
CA THR A 42 -0.90 6.77 -4.84
C THR A 42 -0.26 6.45 -3.51
N SER A 43 -0.88 5.56 -2.73
CA SER A 43 -0.25 4.90 -1.60
C SER A 43 0.79 3.89 -2.11
N GLY A 44 1.82 3.63 -1.33
CA GLY A 44 2.85 2.65 -1.68
C GLY A 44 4.25 3.11 -1.30
N ILE A 45 5.24 2.37 -1.75
CA ILE A 45 6.64 2.65 -1.52
C ILE A 45 7.30 2.99 -2.83
N CYS A 46 7.93 4.13 -2.86
CA CYS A 46 8.71 4.58 -3.99
C CYS A 46 10.14 4.09 -3.86
N TRP A 47 10.58 3.36 -4.85
CA TRP A 47 11.97 2.97 -5.05
C TRP A 47 12.67 4.06 -5.84
N ILE A 48 13.69 4.69 -5.29
CA ILE A 48 14.38 5.81 -5.91
C ILE A 48 15.83 5.45 -6.15
N PHE A 49 16.27 5.57 -7.40
CA PHE A 49 17.65 5.44 -7.84
C PHE A 49 18.14 6.83 -8.22
N LEU A 50 19.00 7.42 -7.41
CA LEU A 50 19.48 8.78 -7.62
C LEU A 50 20.61 8.78 -8.66
N LEU A 51 20.34 9.37 -9.83
CA LEU A 51 21.26 9.37 -10.98
C LEU A 51 22.23 10.53 -10.94
N SER A 52 21.73 11.72 -10.56
CA SER A 52 22.58 12.91 -10.43
C SER A 52 22.01 13.86 -9.37
N GLY A 53 22.88 14.67 -8.77
CA GLY A 53 22.56 15.70 -7.80
C GLY A 53 22.56 15.21 -6.37
N GLU A 54 22.07 16.10 -5.49
CA GLU A 54 22.00 15.93 -4.04
C GLU A 54 20.62 16.34 -3.53
N ALA A 55 20.07 15.63 -2.56
CA ALA A 55 18.78 15.93 -1.99
C ALA A 55 18.72 15.66 -0.48
N GLY A 56 17.75 16.28 0.17
CA GLY A 56 17.31 15.92 1.52
C GLY A 56 16.02 15.11 1.42
N VAL A 57 16.02 13.94 2.03
CA VAL A 57 14.84 13.08 2.19
C VAL A 57 14.33 13.24 3.61
N SER A 58 13.09 13.68 3.77
CA SER A 58 12.46 13.78 5.08
C SER A 58 11.32 12.78 5.20
N ILE A 59 11.33 12.03 6.32
CA ILE A 59 10.28 11.12 6.74
C ILE A 59 9.95 11.49 8.18
N GLU A 60 8.70 11.90 8.45
CA GLU A 60 8.31 12.48 9.73
C GLU A 60 9.21 13.68 10.10
N ASP A 61 9.94 13.62 11.21
CA ASP A 61 10.82 14.70 11.67
C ASP A 61 12.32 14.46 11.35
N GLU A 62 12.65 13.32 10.72
CA GLU A 62 14.02 13.01 10.34
C GLU A 62 14.32 13.47 8.91
N VAL A 63 15.51 14.06 8.73
CA VAL A 63 16.04 14.45 7.42
C VAL A 63 17.36 13.73 7.17
N VAL A 64 17.40 13.00 6.07
CA VAL A 64 18.59 12.26 5.63
C VAL A 64 19.06 12.82 4.29
N PHE A 65 20.38 13.02 4.15
CA PHE A 65 20.99 13.48 2.91
C PHE A 65 21.26 12.29 2.00
N VAL A 66 20.98 12.47 0.71
CA VAL A 66 21.19 11.47 -0.35
C VAL A 66 21.93 12.11 -1.51
N GLU A 67 22.78 11.33 -2.18
CA GLU A 67 23.59 11.78 -3.31
C GLU A 67 23.53 10.82 -4.50
N ALA A 68 24.02 11.27 -5.65
CA ALA A 68 24.07 10.47 -6.85
C ALA A 68 24.77 9.11 -6.66
N GLY A 69 24.20 8.06 -7.20
CA GLY A 69 24.71 6.69 -7.06
C GLY A 69 24.14 5.94 -5.86
N GLU A 70 23.05 6.40 -5.28
CA GLU A 70 22.37 5.78 -4.16
C GLU A 70 20.97 5.26 -4.54
N ILE A 71 20.52 4.22 -3.82
CA ILE A 71 19.16 3.70 -3.87
C ILE A 71 18.56 3.72 -2.46
N PHE A 72 17.29 4.12 -2.37
CA PHE A 72 16.54 4.13 -1.13
C PHE A 72 15.03 3.95 -1.37
N LEU A 73 14.32 3.62 -0.28
CA LEU A 73 12.87 3.44 -0.27
C LEU A 73 12.19 4.62 0.40
N LEU A 74 11.29 5.29 -0.29
CA LEU A 74 10.56 6.43 0.25
C LEU A 74 9.06 6.12 0.32
N PRO A 75 8.43 6.20 1.51
CA PRO A 75 6.98 6.07 1.63
C PRO A 75 6.25 7.17 0.90
N ALA A 76 5.36 6.79 0.00
CA ALA A 76 4.67 7.74 -0.87
C ALA A 76 3.84 8.79 -0.10
N LEU A 77 3.18 8.40 1.00
CA LEU A 77 2.30 9.31 1.75
C LEU A 77 3.01 10.15 2.82
N LYS A 78 4.20 9.74 3.28
CA LYS A 78 4.89 10.36 4.41
C LYS A 78 6.23 10.99 4.03
N GLY A 79 6.79 10.60 2.89
CA GLY A 79 8.11 11.01 2.48
C GLY A 79 8.09 12.30 1.65
N LYS A 80 9.10 13.14 1.84
CA LYS A 80 9.36 14.33 1.03
C LYS A 80 10.79 14.28 0.54
N LEU A 81 11.02 14.73 -0.69
CA LEU A 81 12.34 14.85 -1.26
C LEU A 81 12.56 16.29 -1.71
N LYS A 82 13.61 16.95 -1.19
CA LYS A 82 13.98 18.33 -1.52
C LYS A 82 15.32 18.34 -2.25
N ALA A 83 15.32 18.84 -3.48
CA ALA A 83 16.52 18.98 -4.30
C ALA A 83 17.43 20.11 -3.79
N PHE A 84 18.71 19.84 -3.51
CA PHE A 84 19.71 20.85 -3.13
C PHE A 84 20.54 21.31 -4.33
N THR A 85 20.67 20.46 -5.33
CA THR A 85 21.26 20.75 -6.65
C THR A 85 20.25 20.34 -7.73
N PRO A 86 20.47 20.61 -9.02
CA PRO A 86 19.70 19.97 -10.07
C PRO A 86 19.72 18.45 -9.88
N LEU A 87 18.54 17.83 -9.89
CA LEU A 87 18.33 16.46 -9.46
C LEU A 87 17.77 15.61 -10.59
N GLU A 88 18.30 14.43 -10.78
CA GLU A 88 17.78 13.43 -11.70
C GLU A 88 17.71 12.08 -11.03
N PHE A 89 16.58 11.42 -11.11
CA PHE A 89 16.42 10.07 -10.58
C PHE A 89 15.42 9.25 -11.40
N LEU A 90 15.61 7.94 -11.32
CA LEU A 90 14.69 6.94 -11.81
C LEU A 90 13.91 6.39 -10.61
N TYR A 91 12.61 6.18 -10.78
CA TYR A 91 11.79 5.61 -9.72
C TYR A 91 10.70 4.69 -10.26
N PHE A 92 10.17 3.86 -9.39
CA PHE A 92 8.89 3.19 -9.56
C PHE A 92 8.18 3.10 -8.21
N ILE A 93 6.86 2.95 -8.24
CA ILE A 93 6.05 2.80 -7.04
C ILE A 93 5.61 1.35 -6.95
N SER A 94 5.84 0.72 -5.79
CA SER A 94 5.35 -0.59 -5.44
C SER A 94 4.25 -0.44 -4.39
N ASP A 95 3.00 -0.68 -4.78
CA ASP A 95 1.85 -0.76 -3.86
C ASP A 95 1.73 -2.13 -3.22
N ARG A 96 2.28 -3.14 -3.90
CA ARG A 96 2.30 -4.53 -3.43
C ARG A 96 3.73 -5.04 -3.48
N PRO A 97 4.24 -5.52 -2.35
CA PRO A 97 5.48 -6.28 -2.42
C PRO A 97 5.21 -7.53 -3.27
N THR A 98 6.03 -7.76 -4.28
CA THR A 98 5.96 -8.98 -5.07
C THR A 98 6.09 -10.20 -4.14
N GLU A 99 5.63 -11.39 -4.55
CA GLU A 99 5.84 -12.63 -3.77
C GLU A 99 7.32 -12.82 -3.41
N TYR A 100 8.21 -12.38 -4.30
CA TYR A 100 9.66 -12.39 -4.09
C TYR A 100 10.09 -11.45 -2.97
N CYS A 101 9.52 -10.25 -2.87
CA CYS A 101 9.73 -9.32 -1.76
C CYS A 101 9.34 -9.92 -0.43
N LEU A 102 8.12 -10.46 -0.36
CA LEU A 102 7.56 -11.05 0.85
C LEU A 102 8.39 -12.23 1.34
N LYS A 103 8.80 -13.10 0.43
CA LYS A 103 9.68 -14.23 0.73
C LYS A 103 11.03 -13.73 1.22
N THR A 104 11.63 -12.76 0.57
CA THR A 104 12.91 -12.17 0.96
C THR A 104 12.83 -11.54 2.34
N VAL A 105 11.84 -10.69 2.60
CA VAL A 105 11.64 -10.06 3.92
C VAL A 105 11.40 -11.11 5.00
N SER A 106 10.63 -12.18 4.73
CA SER A 106 10.42 -13.26 5.69
C SER A 106 11.67 -14.10 5.96
N GLU A 107 12.52 -14.32 4.95
CA GLU A 107 13.80 -15.03 5.08
C GLU A 107 14.86 -14.21 5.83
N LEU A 108 14.78 -12.87 5.73
CA LEU A 108 15.73 -11.97 6.40
C LEU A 108 15.52 -11.92 7.93
N GLY A 109 14.30 -12.24 8.41
CA GLY A 109 13.94 -12.16 9.83
C GLY A 109 13.62 -10.73 10.26
N CYS A 110 12.73 -10.58 11.24
CA CYS A 110 12.52 -9.28 11.89
C CYS A 110 13.77 -8.93 12.70
N LEU A 111 14.43 -7.84 12.34
CA LEU A 111 15.36 -7.18 13.24
C LEU A 111 14.50 -6.42 14.26
N GLU A 112 14.32 -6.99 15.44
CA GLU A 112 13.65 -6.29 16.54
C GLU A 112 14.45 -5.01 16.89
N GLY A 113 13.85 -3.87 16.55
CA GLY A 113 14.01 -2.67 17.33
C GLY A 113 15.25 -1.82 17.19
N ARG A 114 15.77 -1.50 15.99
CA ARG A 114 16.67 -0.31 15.76
C ARG A 114 16.96 -0.05 14.27
N GLY A 115 15.96 -0.09 13.41
CA GLY A 115 16.14 0.40 12.03
C GLY A 115 16.06 1.93 11.98
N LYS A 116 16.93 2.57 11.22
CA LYS A 116 16.69 3.94 10.76
C LYS A 116 15.41 3.94 9.93
N LEU A 117 14.65 5.03 9.95
CA LEU A 117 13.45 5.18 9.11
C LEU A 117 13.78 5.11 7.62
N LEU A 118 15.00 5.42 7.26
CA LEU A 118 15.53 5.37 5.90
C LEU A 118 16.92 4.71 5.90
N GLU A 119 17.05 3.61 5.18
CA GLU A 119 18.34 3.00 4.85
C GLU A 119 18.69 3.30 3.40
N ILE A 120 19.92 3.73 3.17
CA ILE A 120 20.45 4.11 1.87
C ILE A 120 21.53 3.11 1.49
N LEU A 121 21.45 2.59 0.27
CA LEU A 121 22.45 1.67 -0.24
C LEU A 121 23.16 2.29 -1.46
N PRO A 122 24.49 2.16 -1.58
CA PRO A 122 25.21 2.63 -2.76
C PRO A 122 24.93 1.70 -3.94
N LEU A 123 24.65 2.26 -5.12
CA LEU A 123 24.53 1.49 -6.37
C LEU A 123 25.89 0.87 -6.73
N ASN A 124 25.97 -0.44 -6.68
CA ASN A 124 27.14 -1.16 -7.17
C ASN A 124 27.14 -1.27 -8.70
N GLN A 125 28.19 -1.88 -9.27
CA GLN A 125 28.35 -1.97 -10.72
C GLN A 125 27.21 -2.69 -11.44
N LEU A 126 26.63 -3.74 -10.83
CA LEU A 126 25.52 -4.49 -11.43
C LEU A 126 24.24 -3.64 -11.45
N LEU A 127 23.93 -2.97 -10.35
CA LEU A 127 22.76 -2.10 -10.26
C LEU A 127 22.91 -0.84 -11.12
N LYS A 128 24.12 -0.29 -11.27
CA LYS A 128 24.38 0.79 -12.24
C LYS A 128 24.06 0.35 -13.65
N GLY A 129 24.54 -0.81 -14.10
CA GLY A 129 24.21 -1.36 -15.41
C GLY A 129 22.71 -1.62 -15.59
N PHE A 130 22.02 -2.09 -14.55
CA PHE A 130 20.57 -2.27 -14.57
C PHE A 130 19.84 -0.94 -14.76
N VAL A 131 20.23 0.11 -14.01
CA VAL A 131 19.64 1.46 -14.09
C VAL A 131 19.93 2.10 -15.45
N GLU A 132 21.16 2.00 -15.97
CA GLU A 132 21.54 2.47 -17.30
C GLU A 132 20.68 1.84 -18.38
N MET A 133 20.45 0.53 -18.32
CA MET A 133 19.58 -0.17 -19.26
C MET A 133 18.12 0.31 -19.19
N LEU A 134 17.58 0.53 -17.98
CA LEU A 134 16.24 1.09 -17.82
C LEU A 134 16.14 2.50 -18.40
N THR A 135 17.16 3.33 -18.18
CA THR A 135 17.23 4.68 -18.77
C THR A 135 17.13 4.63 -20.29
N VAL A 136 17.88 3.73 -20.93
CA VAL A 136 17.82 3.54 -22.40
C VAL A 136 16.42 3.08 -22.84
N TYR A 137 15.77 2.18 -22.11
CA TYR A 137 14.39 1.78 -22.44
C TYR A 137 13.42 2.96 -22.39
N LEU A 138 13.53 3.81 -21.36
CA LEU A 138 12.64 4.96 -21.20
C LEU A 138 12.91 6.03 -22.28
N GLU A 139 14.18 6.30 -22.62
CA GLU A 139 14.58 7.22 -23.69
C GLU A 139 14.10 6.74 -25.07
N ASP A 140 14.15 5.44 -25.32
CA ASP A 140 13.65 4.81 -26.54
C ASP A 140 12.11 4.69 -26.58
N GLY A 141 11.42 5.10 -25.52
CA GLY A 141 9.96 5.07 -25.42
C GLY A 141 9.38 3.65 -25.28
N VAL A 142 10.16 2.73 -24.70
CA VAL A 142 9.65 1.40 -24.34
C VAL A 142 8.64 1.55 -23.19
N ASP A 143 7.41 1.12 -23.46
CA ASP A 143 6.28 1.21 -22.53
C ASP A 143 5.57 -0.14 -22.46
N CYS A 144 6.27 -1.16 -21.96
CA CYS A 144 5.78 -2.53 -21.88
C CYS A 144 5.66 -2.97 -20.43
N ARG A 145 4.43 -3.15 -19.94
CA ARG A 145 4.13 -3.60 -18.59
C ARG A 145 4.86 -4.89 -18.21
N TYR A 146 4.81 -5.90 -19.09
CA TYR A 146 5.50 -7.17 -18.88
C TYR A 146 7.01 -7.00 -18.67
N LEU A 147 7.64 -6.18 -19.51
CA LEU A 147 9.06 -5.91 -19.36
C LEU A 147 9.37 -5.28 -18.00
N PHE A 148 8.58 -4.33 -17.58
CA PHE A 148 8.81 -3.65 -16.31
C PHE A 148 8.49 -4.52 -15.09
N GLU A 149 7.50 -5.42 -15.16
CA GLU A 149 7.26 -6.44 -14.15
C GLU A 149 8.46 -7.37 -13.99
N GLU A 150 8.98 -7.91 -15.10
CA GLU A 150 10.20 -8.74 -15.11
C GLU A 150 11.43 -7.97 -14.60
N LYS A 151 11.54 -6.67 -14.92
CA LYS A 151 12.61 -5.82 -14.41
C LYS A 151 12.52 -5.57 -12.90
N GLN A 152 11.35 -5.51 -12.33
CA GLN A 152 11.20 -5.46 -10.89
C GLN A 152 11.65 -6.78 -10.23
N GLU A 153 11.31 -7.94 -10.81
CA GLU A 153 11.79 -9.24 -10.32
C GLU A 153 13.31 -9.36 -10.43
N GLU A 154 13.89 -8.97 -11.56
CA GLU A 154 15.36 -8.93 -11.78
C GLU A 154 16.03 -8.06 -10.72
N LEU A 155 15.48 -6.88 -10.40
CA LEU A 155 16.01 -5.99 -9.37
C LEU A 155 16.19 -6.71 -8.03
N PHE A 156 15.20 -7.50 -7.60
CA PHE A 156 15.30 -8.25 -6.33
C PHE A 156 16.41 -9.28 -6.36
N VAL A 157 16.61 -9.97 -7.49
CA VAL A 157 17.71 -10.92 -7.65
C VAL A 157 19.06 -10.21 -7.56
N LEU A 158 19.19 -9.06 -8.24
CA LEU A 158 20.39 -8.24 -8.20
C LEU A 158 20.66 -7.71 -6.77
N MET A 159 19.65 -7.20 -6.07
CA MET A 159 19.78 -6.74 -4.68
C MET A 159 20.35 -7.85 -3.78
N LYS A 160 19.80 -9.06 -3.87
CA LYS A 160 20.31 -10.23 -3.11
C LYS A 160 21.74 -10.61 -3.46
N SER A 161 22.17 -10.37 -4.69
CA SER A 161 23.53 -10.69 -5.16
C SER A 161 24.55 -9.62 -4.75
N CYS A 162 24.07 -8.39 -4.50
CA CYS A 162 24.89 -7.22 -4.33
C CYS A 162 25.14 -6.81 -2.88
N TYR A 163 24.20 -7.12 -2.00
CA TYR A 163 24.23 -6.65 -0.61
C TYR A 163 24.16 -7.80 0.39
N SER A 164 24.69 -7.56 1.58
CA SER A 164 24.63 -8.53 2.67
C SER A 164 23.18 -8.69 3.17
N LYS A 165 22.94 -9.83 3.84
CA LYS A 165 21.66 -10.09 4.50
C LYS A 165 21.27 -8.96 5.48
N GLU A 166 22.24 -8.45 6.22
CA GLU A 166 22.06 -7.38 7.19
C GLU A 166 21.65 -6.06 6.49
N GLN A 167 22.36 -5.64 5.45
CA GLN A 167 22.03 -4.45 4.66
C GLN A 167 20.61 -4.53 4.08
N LEU A 168 20.26 -5.67 3.48
CA LEU A 168 18.92 -5.88 2.95
C LEU A 168 17.83 -5.90 4.02
N SER A 169 18.13 -6.43 5.22
CA SER A 169 17.19 -6.43 6.34
C SER A 169 16.85 -5.00 6.77
N TYR A 170 17.84 -4.11 6.88
CA TYR A 170 17.60 -2.70 7.19
C TYR A 170 16.90 -1.98 6.06
N PHE A 171 17.32 -2.18 4.81
CA PHE A 171 16.71 -1.56 3.64
C PHE A 171 15.23 -1.92 3.52
N PHE A 172 14.89 -3.19 3.66
CA PHE A 172 13.51 -3.66 3.59
C PHE A 172 12.72 -3.46 4.88
N TYR A 173 13.36 -3.09 5.99
CA TYR A 173 12.66 -2.73 7.22
C TYR A 173 11.68 -1.57 7.00
N THR A 174 12.06 -0.60 6.19
CA THR A 174 11.17 0.49 5.74
C THR A 174 9.86 -0.03 5.15
N LEU A 175 9.91 -1.15 4.39
CA LEU A 175 8.70 -1.82 3.85
C LEU A 175 7.80 -2.38 4.96
N SER A 176 8.38 -2.88 6.06
CA SER A 176 7.60 -3.46 7.15
C SER A 176 6.93 -2.40 8.02
N LEU A 177 7.59 -1.27 8.27
CA LEU A 177 7.02 -0.14 9.01
C LEU A 177 5.79 0.46 8.33
N HIS A 178 5.77 0.47 6.99
CA HIS A 178 4.64 1.00 6.23
C HIS A 178 3.51 -0.01 6.06
N LYS A 179 3.81 -1.30 6.07
CA LYS A 179 2.79 -2.34 5.99
C LYS A 179 1.76 -2.26 7.10
N GLU A 180 2.18 -1.97 8.32
CA GLU A 180 1.24 -1.94 9.46
C GLU A 180 0.25 -0.79 9.35
N GLY A 181 0.70 0.42 9.05
CA GLY A 181 -0.16 1.59 8.92
C GLY A 181 -1.06 1.54 7.68
N ASP A 182 -0.48 1.18 6.55
CA ASP A 182 -1.20 1.09 5.28
C ASP A 182 -2.13 -0.13 5.26
N LEU A 183 -1.70 -1.27 5.81
CA LEU A 183 -2.53 -2.46 5.94
C LEU A 183 -3.71 -2.21 6.87
N LYS A 184 -3.48 -1.53 8.00
CA LYS A 184 -4.54 -1.16 8.93
C LYS A 184 -5.59 -0.30 8.25
N LYS A 185 -5.17 0.76 7.56
CA LYS A 185 -6.05 1.65 6.83
C LYS A 185 -6.78 0.91 5.70
N LEU A 186 -6.07 0.11 4.91
CA LEU A 186 -6.65 -0.66 3.82
C LEU A 186 -7.72 -1.64 4.31
N ILE A 187 -7.49 -2.27 5.47
CA ILE A 187 -8.48 -3.13 6.12
C ILE A 187 -9.69 -2.31 6.59
N GLU A 188 -9.45 -1.19 7.27
CA GLU A 188 -10.52 -0.31 7.78
C GLU A 188 -11.40 0.23 6.66
N ASP A 189 -10.80 0.67 5.55
CA ASP A 189 -11.52 1.21 4.38
C ASP A 189 -12.33 0.14 3.62
N ASN A 190 -11.91 -1.12 3.64
CA ASN A 190 -12.52 -2.18 2.82
C ASN A 190 -13.34 -3.21 3.61
N CYS A 191 -13.15 -3.34 4.91
CA CYS A 191 -13.75 -4.43 5.71
C CYS A 191 -15.28 -4.51 5.66
N LEU A 192 -15.98 -3.42 5.39
CA LEU A 192 -17.44 -3.36 5.31
C LEU A 192 -17.97 -3.57 3.88
N HIS A 193 -17.09 -3.52 2.88
CA HIS A 193 -17.46 -3.66 1.47
C HIS A 193 -17.23 -5.08 0.92
N VAL A 194 -16.42 -5.88 1.62
CA VAL A 194 -16.10 -7.26 1.23
C VAL A 194 -17.12 -8.27 1.77
N LYS A 195 -17.36 -9.32 1.01
CA LYS A 195 -18.26 -10.41 1.38
C LYS A 195 -17.60 -11.50 2.23
N SER A 196 -16.26 -11.55 2.20
CA SER A 196 -15.49 -12.59 2.89
C SER A 196 -14.09 -12.11 3.28
N VAL A 197 -13.49 -12.81 4.24
CA VAL A 197 -12.09 -12.61 4.62
C VAL A 197 -11.15 -12.92 3.43
N ALA A 198 -11.51 -13.88 2.58
CA ALA A 198 -10.75 -14.25 1.39
C ALA A 198 -10.73 -13.12 0.33
N GLU A 199 -11.77 -12.31 0.25
CA GLU A 199 -11.80 -11.12 -0.61
C GLU A 199 -10.95 -9.99 -0.01
N LEU A 200 -10.96 -9.84 1.31
CA LEU A 200 -10.16 -8.83 2.00
C LEU A 200 -8.65 -9.15 1.93
N ASP A 201 -8.26 -10.42 2.06
CA ASP A 201 -6.86 -10.81 1.93
C ASP A 201 -6.33 -10.62 0.50
N GLN A 202 -7.18 -10.83 -0.53
CA GLN A 202 -6.85 -10.52 -1.92
C GLN A 202 -6.66 -9.02 -2.16
N ILE A 203 -7.56 -8.17 -1.62
CA ILE A 203 -7.43 -6.71 -1.69
C ILE A 203 -6.12 -6.26 -1.01
N CYS A 204 -5.78 -6.88 0.12
CA CYS A 204 -4.56 -6.56 0.85
C CYS A 204 -3.30 -7.19 0.24
N GLY A 205 -3.42 -8.05 -0.77
CA GLY A 205 -2.28 -8.69 -1.44
C GLY A 205 -1.54 -9.72 -0.59
N TYR A 206 -2.21 -10.36 0.37
CA TYR A 206 -1.62 -11.36 1.27
C TYR A 206 -2.16 -12.76 0.97
N SER A 207 -1.38 -13.80 1.30
CA SER A 207 -1.94 -15.14 1.45
C SER A 207 -2.82 -15.20 2.70
N VAL A 208 -3.85 -16.05 2.72
CA VAL A 208 -4.80 -16.21 3.85
C VAL A 208 -4.08 -16.38 5.20
N SER A 209 -3.01 -17.18 5.23
CA SER A 209 -2.25 -17.45 6.46
C SER A 209 -1.42 -16.25 6.91
N SER A 210 -0.75 -15.59 5.97
CA SER A 210 0.05 -14.38 6.24
C SER A 210 -0.86 -13.22 6.66
N PHE A 211 -2.03 -13.08 6.02
CA PHE A 211 -3.01 -12.06 6.36
C PHE A 211 -3.54 -12.21 7.79
N LYS A 212 -3.95 -13.42 8.18
CA LYS A 212 -4.44 -13.68 9.53
C LYS A 212 -3.41 -13.36 10.61
N ARG A 213 -2.11 -13.64 10.35
CA ARG A 213 -1.03 -13.33 11.29
C ARG A 213 -0.81 -11.82 11.38
N ALA A 214 -0.63 -11.12 10.25
CA ALA A 214 -0.46 -9.68 10.21
C ALA A 214 -1.66 -8.94 10.81
N PHE A 215 -2.87 -9.42 10.53
CA PHE A 215 -4.09 -8.86 11.11
C PHE A 215 -4.10 -8.95 12.64
N LYS A 216 -3.74 -10.13 13.19
CA LYS A 216 -3.69 -10.33 14.65
C LYS A 216 -2.62 -9.46 15.30
N GLU A 217 -1.46 -9.26 14.65
CA GLU A 217 -0.40 -8.36 15.13
C GLU A 217 -0.87 -6.90 15.19
N ILE A 218 -1.68 -6.42 14.21
CA ILE A 218 -2.15 -5.03 14.11
C ILE A 218 -3.35 -4.76 15.04
N PHE A 219 -4.31 -5.69 15.12
CA PHE A 219 -5.59 -5.46 15.81
C PHE A 219 -5.73 -6.22 17.12
N ASP A 220 -4.77 -7.08 17.47
CA ASP A 220 -4.75 -7.94 18.68
C ASP A 220 -6.00 -8.81 18.87
N GLU A 221 -6.75 -9.04 17.77
CA GLU A 221 -7.95 -9.88 17.78
C GLU A 221 -8.14 -10.66 16.48
N PRO A 222 -8.95 -11.74 16.48
CA PRO A 222 -9.26 -12.50 15.28
C PRO A 222 -10.08 -11.66 14.27
N ILE A 223 -9.68 -11.67 13.01
CA ILE A 223 -10.27 -10.90 11.91
C ILE A 223 -11.80 -11.02 11.82
N TYR A 224 -12.34 -12.22 12.02
CA TYR A 224 -13.79 -12.44 11.96
C TYR A 224 -14.54 -11.71 13.07
N GLN A 225 -14.00 -11.69 14.28
CA GLN A 225 -14.60 -10.97 15.41
C GLN A 225 -14.54 -9.46 15.19
N TRP A 226 -13.41 -8.96 14.73
CA TRP A 226 -13.21 -7.55 14.42
C TRP A 226 -14.19 -7.05 13.33
N ILE A 227 -14.33 -7.78 12.20
CA ILE A 227 -15.29 -7.42 11.14
C ILE A 227 -16.72 -7.38 11.68
N LEU A 228 -17.11 -8.35 12.51
CA LEU A 228 -18.44 -8.35 13.13
C LEU A 228 -18.64 -7.19 14.09
N GLY A 229 -17.58 -6.80 14.84
CA GLY A 229 -17.57 -5.61 15.69
C GLY A 229 -17.82 -4.33 14.87
N LYS A 230 -17.03 -4.11 13.80
CA LYS A 230 -17.21 -2.97 12.89
C LYS A 230 -18.60 -2.92 12.25
N LYS A 231 -19.11 -4.10 11.85
CA LYS A 231 -20.49 -4.23 11.35
C LYS A 231 -21.52 -3.83 12.42
N ALA A 232 -21.28 -4.20 13.67
CA ALA A 232 -22.15 -3.83 14.78
C ALA A 232 -22.14 -2.32 15.09
N ASP A 233 -20.95 -1.68 15.01
CA ASP A 233 -20.82 -0.24 15.23
C ASP A 233 -21.58 0.55 14.16
N ARG A 234 -21.38 0.20 12.88
CA ARG A 234 -22.14 0.82 11.78
C ARG A 234 -23.64 0.55 11.88
N LEU A 235 -24.02 -0.64 12.35
CA LEU A 235 -25.41 -0.96 12.60
C LEU A 235 -26.02 -0.10 13.73
N LYS A 236 -25.27 0.18 14.79
CA LYS A 236 -25.70 1.11 15.85
C LYS A 236 -26.00 2.50 15.28
N GLU A 237 -25.05 3.05 14.50
CA GLU A 237 -25.22 4.35 13.83
C GLU A 237 -26.49 4.37 12.97
N ARG A 238 -26.70 3.33 12.18
CA ARG A 238 -27.85 3.23 11.29
C ARG A 238 -29.19 3.06 12.03
N LEU A 239 -29.19 2.39 13.18
CA LEU A 239 -30.36 2.22 14.07
C LEU A 239 -30.64 3.46 14.94
N SER A 240 -29.67 4.37 15.08
CA SER A 240 -29.82 5.64 15.83
C SER A 240 -30.29 6.80 14.93
N GLY A 241 -30.49 6.58 13.64
CA GLY A 241 -30.97 7.59 12.72
C GLY A 241 -32.45 7.94 12.90
N GLU A 242 -32.89 9.09 12.36
CA GLU A 242 -34.26 9.58 12.47
C GLU A 242 -35.28 8.66 11.76
N GLU A 243 -34.91 8.16 10.59
CA GLU A 243 -35.78 7.24 9.80
C GLU A 243 -35.17 5.83 9.78
N VAL A 244 -35.69 4.94 10.61
CA VAL A 244 -35.21 3.56 10.71
C VAL A 244 -36.19 2.59 10.05
N ASN A 245 -35.81 2.05 8.89
CA ASN A 245 -36.52 0.97 8.22
C ASN A 245 -35.76 -0.36 8.41
N LEU A 246 -36.27 -1.22 9.30
CA LEU A 246 -35.62 -2.49 9.61
C LEU A 246 -35.49 -3.43 8.40
N LYS A 247 -36.42 -3.39 7.44
CA LYS A 247 -36.32 -4.25 6.23
C LYS A 247 -35.17 -3.81 5.34
N GLU A 248 -35.00 -2.51 5.16
CA GLU A 248 -33.86 -1.96 4.40
C GLU A 248 -32.53 -2.25 5.06
N ILE A 249 -32.44 -2.10 6.38
CA ILE A 249 -31.23 -2.41 7.14
C ILE A 249 -30.87 -3.90 7.03
N ILE A 250 -31.83 -4.81 7.13
CA ILE A 250 -31.60 -6.25 6.97
C ILE A 250 -30.99 -6.54 5.60
N TYR A 251 -31.48 -5.89 4.56
CA TYR A 251 -30.98 -6.03 3.19
C TYR A 251 -29.61 -5.38 3.01
N GLU A 252 -29.44 -4.13 3.43
CA GLU A 252 -28.20 -3.35 3.36
C GLU A 252 -27.03 -4.09 4.02
N PHE A 253 -27.26 -4.64 5.21
CA PHE A 253 -26.26 -5.38 5.97
C PHE A 253 -26.15 -6.86 5.61
N GLY A 254 -26.88 -7.34 4.59
CA GLY A 254 -26.77 -8.70 4.08
C GLY A 254 -27.19 -9.79 5.09
N PHE A 255 -28.17 -9.52 5.95
CA PHE A 255 -28.72 -10.55 6.83
C PHE A 255 -29.69 -11.45 6.06
N SER A 256 -29.52 -12.77 6.23
CA SER A 256 -30.32 -13.78 5.54
C SER A 256 -31.79 -13.85 5.99
N SER A 257 -32.08 -13.31 7.18
CA SER A 257 -33.45 -13.28 7.73
C SER A 257 -33.57 -12.29 8.90
N PRO A 258 -34.79 -11.82 9.22
CA PRO A 258 -35.06 -11.02 10.42
C PRO A 258 -34.63 -11.72 11.73
N ALA A 259 -34.74 -13.04 11.79
CA ALA A 259 -34.29 -13.82 12.94
C ALA A 259 -32.77 -13.81 13.11
N HIS A 260 -32.03 -13.92 12.00
CA HIS A 260 -30.56 -13.78 11.99
C HIS A 260 -30.14 -12.38 12.44
N PHE A 261 -30.78 -11.35 11.92
CA PHE A 261 -30.57 -9.96 12.32
C PHE A 261 -30.81 -9.74 13.82
N THR A 262 -31.96 -10.20 14.34
CA THR A 262 -32.29 -10.09 15.76
C THR A 262 -31.28 -10.81 16.66
N LYS A 263 -30.81 -12.01 16.24
CA LYS A 263 -29.77 -12.74 16.95
C LYS A 263 -28.44 -11.99 16.97
N PHE A 264 -28.09 -11.37 15.85
CA PHE A 264 -26.87 -10.54 15.75
C PHE A 264 -26.97 -9.34 16.69
N CYS A 265 -28.08 -8.59 16.69
CA CYS A 265 -28.29 -7.45 17.59
C CYS A 265 -28.21 -7.86 19.07
N LYS A 266 -28.86 -8.94 19.46
CA LYS A 266 -28.76 -9.43 20.85
C LYS A 266 -27.32 -9.75 21.24
N LYS A 267 -26.53 -10.34 20.34
CA LYS A 267 -25.14 -10.70 20.63
C LYS A 267 -24.23 -9.46 20.72
N TRP A 268 -24.38 -8.51 19.79
CA TRP A 268 -23.42 -7.41 19.62
C TRP A 268 -23.88 -6.07 20.22
N LEU A 269 -25.18 -5.83 20.31
CA LEU A 269 -25.78 -4.63 20.92
C LEU A 269 -26.36 -4.91 22.32
N GLY A 270 -26.41 -6.17 22.73
CA GLY A 270 -26.97 -6.57 24.03
C GLY A 270 -28.51 -6.66 24.07
N MET A 271 -29.19 -6.23 23.00
CA MET A 271 -30.66 -6.15 22.97
C MET A 271 -31.24 -6.37 21.57
N THR A 272 -32.57 -6.43 21.46
CA THR A 272 -33.24 -6.51 20.16
C THR A 272 -33.16 -5.17 19.41
N PRO A 273 -33.23 -5.17 18.06
CA PRO A 273 -33.18 -3.93 17.29
C PRO A 273 -34.31 -2.95 17.67
N THR A 274 -35.52 -3.43 17.92
CA THR A 274 -36.65 -2.59 18.34
C THR A 274 -36.38 -1.92 19.69
N LYS A 275 -35.88 -2.68 20.65
CA LYS A 275 -35.55 -2.15 21.98
C LYS A 275 -34.42 -1.11 21.90
N PHE A 276 -33.42 -1.35 21.06
CA PHE A 276 -32.34 -0.41 20.84
C PHE A 276 -32.83 0.94 20.28
N ILE A 277 -33.75 0.92 19.29
CA ILE A 277 -34.35 2.12 18.71
C ILE A 277 -35.18 2.87 19.75
N GLU A 278 -35.97 2.16 20.58
CA GLU A 278 -36.76 2.75 21.65
C GLU A 278 -35.87 3.48 22.70
N GLU A 279 -34.79 2.85 23.14
CA GLU A 279 -33.82 3.44 24.08
C GLU A 279 -33.15 4.69 23.51
N GLN A 280 -32.76 4.67 22.19
CA GLN A 280 -32.16 5.83 21.55
C GLN A 280 -33.13 7.03 21.48
N LYS A 281 -34.41 6.80 21.17
CA LYS A 281 -35.43 7.86 21.16
C LYS A 281 -35.67 8.49 22.54
N MET A 282 -35.67 7.67 23.59
CA MET A 282 -35.83 8.17 24.96
C MET A 282 -34.62 8.99 25.44
N THR A 283 -33.41 8.69 24.92
CA THR A 283 -32.17 9.41 25.27
C THR A 283 -32.05 10.72 24.48
N GLY A 284 -32.60 10.80 23.27
CA GLY A 284 -32.61 12.01 22.42
C GLY A 284 -33.59 13.08 22.88
N GLU A 285 -34.72 12.71 23.53
CA GLU A 285 -35.72 13.65 24.05
C GLU A 285 -35.29 14.39 25.36
N HIS A 286 -34.13 14.04 25.96
CA HIS A 286 -33.61 14.66 27.16
C HIS A 286 -32.57 15.76 26.93
N ILE A 287 -32.28 16.15 25.67
CA ILE A 287 -31.26 17.17 25.34
C ILE A 287 -31.89 18.53 24.95
N ASP A 288 -33.21 18.61 24.79
CA ASP A 288 -33.93 19.86 24.49
C ASP A 288 -34.68 20.40 25.74
N LEU A 289 -33.92 20.79 26.76
CA LEU A 289 -34.41 21.64 27.89
C LEU A 289 -33.31 22.59 28.36
#